data_a656e395034cd6a20a70e7755d10898c
#
_entry.id   a656e395034cd6a20a70e7755d10898c
#
_cell.length_a   1.000
_cell.length_b   1.000
_cell.length_c   1.000
_cell.angle_alpha   90.00
_cell.angle_beta   90.00
_cell.angle_gamma   90.00
#
_symmetry.space_group_name_H-M   'P 1'
#
loop_
_entity.id
_entity.type
_entity.pdbx_description
1 polymer ?
#
loop_
_entity_poly.entity_id
_entity_poly.type
_entity_poly.pdbx_seq_one_letter_code
_entity_poly.pdbx_strand_id
1 'polypeptide(L)'
;MKEPVFIFDQIHIEVARNASDDFNLFHDKHKWLQITHNPFKGPIVLGFQLNTLIEYQMRLYREAQHEDQIIAENQLRYSNYQITFVNALRPKQELTLDIRKTLINTIPELTLTNRVAMKANGKTILLGYKKETQVPLFLADEDLSQLPDLSKLPDKTMVPGTNFFLKRKWMLNGNVKNFLSGSLAEQSDYFDELAHIANYPEIFPCSLTSGALLEKAQLENHDFKRNPMVYTSHEISVDRLSLGQIKNADKLHILVRQLPESTDNTLNNTSIMLRTYECFGVLENQAVLFRIKLNLVPLQEIIKNLSAKTSVS
;
A
#
# COMPACT_ATOMS: atom_id res chain seq x y z
N MET A 1 -16.54 -20.36 -13.65
CA MET A 1 -17.15 -19.05 -13.39
C MET A 1 -16.35 -17.99 -14.15
N LYS A 2 -17.00 -16.96 -14.70
CA LYS A 2 -16.31 -15.85 -15.35
C LYS A 2 -15.57 -15.05 -14.27
N GLU A 3 -14.30 -14.72 -14.49
CA GLU A 3 -13.56 -13.88 -13.54
C GLU A 3 -14.27 -12.53 -13.36
N PRO A 4 -14.38 -12.01 -12.14
CA PRO A 4 -15.00 -10.71 -11.91
C PRO A 4 -14.18 -9.62 -12.60
N VAL A 5 -14.88 -8.68 -13.23
CA VAL A 5 -14.28 -7.52 -13.90
C VAL A 5 -14.54 -6.28 -13.05
N PHE A 6 -13.48 -5.53 -12.78
CA PHE A 6 -13.50 -4.29 -12.00
C PHE A 6 -13.18 -3.11 -12.90
N ILE A 7 -13.83 -1.97 -12.66
CA ILE A 7 -13.60 -0.73 -13.40
C ILE A 7 -13.46 0.42 -12.41
N PHE A 8 -12.28 1.02 -12.37
CA PHE A 8 -12.09 2.26 -11.63
C PHE A 8 -12.45 3.45 -12.51
N ASP A 9 -13.38 4.27 -12.09
CA ASP A 9 -13.64 5.58 -12.66
C ASP A 9 -12.79 6.66 -11.98
N GLN A 10 -12.70 7.83 -12.60
CA GLN A 10 -11.97 8.96 -12.01
C GLN A 10 -12.46 9.34 -10.62
N ILE A 11 -13.76 9.21 -10.36
CA ILE A 11 -14.35 9.51 -9.05
C ILE A 11 -13.80 8.56 -7.97
N HIS A 12 -13.59 7.29 -8.27
CA HIS A 12 -13.01 6.33 -7.34
C HIS A 12 -11.58 6.75 -6.93
N ILE A 13 -10.78 7.21 -7.91
CA ILE A 13 -9.43 7.72 -7.66
C ILE A 13 -9.46 8.97 -6.76
N GLU A 14 -10.34 9.92 -7.05
CA GLU A 14 -10.46 11.16 -6.27
C GLU A 14 -10.91 10.90 -4.84
N VAL A 15 -11.87 10.02 -4.65
CA VAL A 15 -12.40 9.66 -3.33
C VAL A 15 -11.33 8.95 -2.49
N ALA A 16 -10.62 7.95 -3.04
CA ALA A 16 -9.56 7.25 -2.34
C ALA A 16 -8.37 8.17 -2.03
N ARG A 17 -7.97 9.01 -2.98
CA ARG A 17 -6.91 10.00 -2.83
C ARG A 17 -7.20 10.98 -1.70
N ASN A 18 -8.43 11.52 -1.66
CA ASN A 18 -8.85 12.46 -0.61
C ASN A 18 -8.95 11.78 0.76
N ALA A 19 -9.43 10.53 0.79
CA ALA A 19 -9.56 9.76 2.03
C ALA A 19 -8.20 9.42 2.68
N SER A 20 -7.17 9.16 1.86
CA SER A 20 -5.81 8.86 2.32
C SER A 20 -4.90 10.09 2.41
N ASP A 21 -5.40 11.27 1.99
CA ASP A 21 -4.63 12.50 1.91
C ASP A 21 -3.38 12.35 1.02
N ASP A 22 -3.56 11.63 -0.10
CA ASP A 22 -2.54 11.42 -1.11
C ASP A 22 -2.64 12.52 -2.18
N PHE A 23 -1.78 13.54 -2.06
CA PHE A 23 -1.76 14.65 -3.00
C PHE A 23 -0.81 14.47 -4.20
N ASN A 24 -0.40 13.23 -4.49
CA ASN A 24 0.46 12.92 -5.62
C ASN A 24 -0.19 13.35 -6.94
N LEU A 25 0.59 14.02 -7.78
CA LEU A 25 0.14 14.55 -9.06
C LEU A 25 -0.35 13.48 -10.02
N PHE A 26 0.17 12.26 -9.95
CA PHE A 26 -0.23 11.15 -10.80
C PHE A 26 -1.72 10.78 -10.68
N HIS A 27 -2.32 11.03 -9.53
CA HIS A 27 -3.70 10.64 -9.23
C HIS A 27 -4.69 11.79 -9.43
N ASP A 28 -4.19 13.03 -9.59
CA ASP A 28 -5.02 14.23 -9.71
C ASP A 28 -5.58 14.37 -11.13
N LYS A 29 -6.88 14.59 -11.23
CA LYS A 29 -7.64 14.73 -12.47
C LYS A 29 -7.05 15.71 -13.50
N HIS A 30 -6.36 16.76 -13.01
CA HIS A 30 -5.80 17.81 -13.87
C HIS A 30 -4.29 17.98 -13.71
N LYS A 31 -3.77 17.79 -12.50
CA LYS A 31 -2.36 18.07 -12.19
C LYS A 31 -1.39 17.07 -12.80
N TRP A 32 -1.84 15.88 -13.22
CA TRP A 32 -1.01 14.91 -13.94
C TRP A 32 -0.39 15.52 -15.22
N LEU A 33 -1.04 16.54 -15.82
CA LEU A 33 -0.52 17.29 -16.97
C LEU A 33 0.75 18.08 -16.66
N GLN A 34 1.03 18.37 -15.38
CA GLN A 34 2.21 19.12 -14.94
C GLN A 34 3.44 18.22 -14.79
N ILE A 35 3.27 16.89 -14.88
CA ILE A 35 4.37 15.94 -14.80
C ILE A 35 5.10 15.91 -16.14
N THR A 36 6.38 16.26 -16.12
CA THR A 36 7.23 16.31 -17.31
C THR A 36 7.38 14.90 -17.92
N HIS A 37 7.09 14.78 -19.22
CA HIS A 37 7.19 13.54 -19.99
C HIS A 37 6.38 12.36 -19.40
N ASN A 38 5.21 12.61 -18.81
CA ASN A 38 4.37 11.57 -18.24
C ASN A 38 3.94 10.53 -19.31
N PRO A 39 4.40 9.26 -19.26
CA PRO A 39 4.11 8.25 -20.26
C PRO A 39 2.71 7.68 -20.10
N PHE A 40 2.04 7.89 -18.97
CA PHE A 40 0.74 7.29 -18.67
C PHE A 40 -0.41 7.98 -19.40
N LYS A 41 -0.21 9.20 -19.89
CA LYS A 41 -1.20 9.96 -20.69
C LYS A 41 -2.55 10.14 -19.98
N GLY A 42 -2.56 10.25 -18.67
CA GLY A 42 -3.74 10.41 -17.83
C GLY A 42 -3.42 10.18 -16.36
N PRO A 43 -4.40 10.39 -15.48
CA PRO A 43 -4.28 9.98 -14.10
C PRO A 43 -4.23 8.45 -14.00
N ILE A 44 -3.64 7.95 -12.92
CA ILE A 44 -3.53 6.51 -12.64
C ILE A 44 -4.14 6.17 -11.29
N VAL A 45 -4.59 4.93 -11.14
CA VAL A 45 -5.13 4.38 -9.88
C VAL A 45 -4.01 4.28 -8.85
N LEU A 46 -4.31 4.55 -7.57
CA LEU A 46 -3.34 4.46 -6.48
C LEU A 46 -2.92 2.99 -6.24
N GLY A 47 -1.63 2.79 -5.94
CA GLY A 47 -1.14 1.46 -5.59
C GLY A 47 -1.86 0.86 -4.38
N PHE A 48 -2.08 1.65 -3.33
CA PHE A 48 -2.83 1.21 -2.15
C PHE A 48 -4.32 0.94 -2.42
N GLN A 49 -4.93 1.63 -3.41
CA GLN A 49 -6.28 1.33 -3.88
C GLN A 49 -6.39 -0.09 -4.47
N LEU A 50 -5.39 -0.47 -5.28
CA LEU A 50 -5.29 -1.82 -5.84
C LEU A 50 -5.02 -2.87 -4.75
N ASN A 51 -4.17 -2.55 -3.77
CA ASN A 51 -3.92 -3.43 -2.63
C ASN A 51 -5.19 -3.64 -1.79
N THR A 52 -6.03 -2.62 -1.61
CA THR A 52 -7.31 -2.74 -0.89
C THR A 52 -8.30 -3.62 -1.66
N LEU A 53 -8.34 -3.52 -2.99
CA LEU A 53 -9.16 -4.43 -3.78
C LEU A 53 -8.69 -5.89 -3.62
N ILE A 54 -7.35 -6.13 -3.59
CA ILE A 54 -6.81 -7.47 -3.30
C ILE A 54 -7.23 -7.94 -1.90
N GLU A 55 -7.08 -7.09 -0.89
CA GLU A 55 -7.48 -7.40 0.49
C GLU A 55 -8.94 -7.83 0.55
N TYR A 56 -9.83 -7.02 -0.02
CA TYR A 56 -11.27 -7.26 -0.03
C TYR A 56 -11.65 -8.57 -0.72
N GLN A 57 -11.14 -8.79 -1.93
CA GLN A 57 -11.43 -10.01 -2.68
C GLN A 57 -10.81 -11.25 -2.04
N MET A 58 -9.67 -11.11 -1.38
CA MET A 58 -9.03 -12.18 -0.61
C MET A 58 -9.83 -12.53 0.64
N ARG A 59 -10.42 -11.54 1.32
CA ARG A 59 -11.31 -11.79 2.46
C ARG A 59 -12.51 -12.64 2.01
N LEU A 60 -13.19 -12.23 0.94
CA LEU A 60 -14.31 -13.00 0.38
C LEU A 60 -13.91 -14.42 -0.05
N TYR A 61 -12.71 -14.57 -0.66
CA TYR A 61 -12.17 -15.88 -1.02
C TYR A 61 -11.95 -16.76 0.21
N ARG A 62 -11.34 -16.23 1.28
CA ARG A 62 -11.07 -16.98 2.52
C ARG A 62 -12.33 -17.39 3.24
N GLU A 63 -13.32 -16.51 3.34
CA GLU A 63 -14.65 -16.81 3.89
C GLU A 63 -15.31 -17.96 3.11
N ALA A 64 -15.27 -17.90 1.78
CA ALA A 64 -15.84 -18.96 0.93
C ALA A 64 -15.09 -20.31 1.02
N GLN A 65 -13.84 -20.31 1.43
CA GLN A 65 -13.01 -21.51 1.63
C GLN A 65 -12.91 -21.94 3.10
N HIS A 66 -13.56 -21.23 4.04
CA HIS A 66 -13.46 -21.42 5.49
C HIS A 66 -12.03 -21.29 6.04
N GLU A 67 -11.18 -20.51 5.36
CA GLU A 67 -9.77 -20.28 5.75
C GLU A 67 -9.63 -19.25 6.86
N ASP A 68 -10.62 -18.39 7.07
CA ASP A 68 -10.75 -17.46 8.18
C ASP A 68 -10.72 -18.19 9.53
N GLN A 69 -11.36 -19.36 9.63
CA GLN A 69 -11.34 -20.22 10.80
C GLN A 69 -9.92 -20.73 11.08
N ILE A 70 -9.21 -21.21 10.05
CA ILE A 70 -7.83 -21.68 10.18
C ILE A 70 -6.93 -20.56 10.70
N ILE A 71 -7.11 -19.32 10.19
CA ILE A 71 -6.36 -18.15 10.60
C ILE A 71 -6.60 -17.84 12.09
N ALA A 72 -7.86 -17.84 12.51
CA ALA A 72 -8.25 -17.55 13.90
C ALA A 72 -7.75 -18.63 14.88
N GLU A 73 -8.00 -19.91 14.59
CA GLU A 73 -7.63 -21.04 15.44
C GLU A 73 -6.10 -21.15 15.66
N ASN A 74 -5.33 -20.80 14.62
CA ASN A 74 -3.87 -20.88 14.67
C ASN A 74 -3.20 -19.53 14.99
N GLN A 75 -3.98 -18.51 15.35
CA GLN A 75 -3.47 -17.19 15.73
C GLN A 75 -2.48 -16.61 14.70
N LEU A 76 -2.82 -16.73 13.40
CA LEU A 76 -2.01 -16.13 12.33
C LEU A 76 -2.22 -14.61 12.35
N ARG A 77 -1.51 -13.98 13.27
CA ARG A 77 -1.67 -12.58 13.68
C ARG A 77 -1.37 -11.59 12.56
N TYR A 78 -0.40 -11.93 11.70
CA TYR A 78 0.07 -10.99 10.69
C TYR A 78 -0.47 -11.32 9.30
N SER A 79 -0.98 -10.27 8.65
CA SER A 79 -1.33 -10.26 7.24
C SER A 79 -0.20 -9.60 6.45
N ASN A 80 0.38 -10.31 5.50
CA ASN A 80 1.53 -9.83 4.75
C ASN A 80 1.21 -9.77 3.26
N TYR A 81 1.65 -8.66 2.62
CA TYR A 81 1.49 -8.42 1.19
C TYR A 81 2.86 -8.15 0.58
N GLN A 82 3.18 -8.87 -0.48
CA GLN A 82 4.35 -8.61 -1.31
C GLN A 82 3.87 -8.37 -2.72
N ILE A 83 3.80 -7.13 -3.13
CA ILE A 83 3.20 -6.70 -4.40
C ILE A 83 4.24 -5.98 -5.25
N THR A 84 4.34 -6.39 -6.52
CA THR A 84 5.16 -5.74 -7.54
C THR A 84 4.25 -5.10 -8.58
N PHE A 85 4.44 -3.82 -8.84
CA PHE A 85 3.73 -3.06 -9.88
C PHE A 85 4.48 -3.16 -11.20
N VAL A 86 3.80 -3.61 -12.24
CA VAL A 86 4.38 -3.83 -13.58
C VAL A 86 3.94 -2.75 -14.56
N ASN A 87 2.67 -2.34 -14.50
CA ASN A 87 2.11 -1.29 -15.34
C ASN A 87 1.14 -0.43 -14.53
N ALA A 88 0.98 0.82 -14.96
CA ALA A 88 -0.03 1.70 -14.39
C ALA A 88 -1.43 1.33 -14.90
N LEU A 89 -2.42 1.35 -14.01
CA LEU A 89 -3.83 1.24 -14.34
C LEU A 89 -4.44 2.64 -14.48
N ARG A 90 -5.10 2.90 -15.62
CA ARG A 90 -5.83 4.14 -15.86
C ARG A 90 -7.33 3.95 -15.59
N PRO A 91 -8.07 5.03 -15.30
CA PRO A 91 -9.53 4.93 -15.15
C PRO A 91 -10.18 4.36 -16.41
N LYS A 92 -11.33 3.70 -16.23
CA LYS A 92 -12.15 3.06 -17.27
C LYS A 92 -11.53 1.85 -17.97
N GLN A 93 -10.38 1.36 -17.52
CA GLN A 93 -9.83 0.09 -18.00
C GLN A 93 -10.50 -1.07 -17.24
N GLU A 94 -10.88 -2.10 -17.99
CA GLU A 94 -11.35 -3.35 -17.39
C GLU A 94 -10.18 -4.08 -16.75
N LEU A 95 -10.33 -4.39 -15.47
CA LEU A 95 -9.35 -5.05 -14.62
C LEU A 95 -9.90 -6.41 -14.19
N THR A 96 -9.09 -7.45 -14.31
CA THR A 96 -9.36 -8.77 -13.73
C THR A 96 -8.38 -9.07 -12.60
N LEU A 97 -8.83 -9.81 -11.59
CA LEU A 97 -8.02 -10.28 -10.47
C LEU A 97 -8.07 -11.81 -10.43
N ASP A 98 -6.90 -12.43 -10.59
CA ASP A 98 -6.69 -13.86 -10.41
C ASP A 98 -6.13 -14.11 -9.01
N ILE A 99 -6.86 -14.88 -8.20
CA ILE A 99 -6.44 -15.39 -6.90
C ILE A 99 -6.21 -16.88 -7.03
N ARG A 100 -4.95 -17.31 -6.91
CA ARG A 100 -4.63 -18.73 -6.96
C ARG A 100 -5.02 -19.44 -5.67
N LYS A 101 -5.29 -20.76 -5.77
CA LYS A 101 -5.59 -21.62 -4.63
C LYS A 101 -4.54 -21.43 -3.53
N THR A 102 -5.02 -21.43 -2.28
CA THR A 102 -4.18 -21.28 -1.10
C THR A 102 -3.20 -22.45 -0.99
N LEU A 103 -1.94 -22.10 -0.79
CA LEU A 103 -0.90 -23.03 -0.37
C LEU A 103 -0.78 -22.95 1.15
N ILE A 104 -1.07 -24.04 1.82
CA ILE A 104 -0.95 -24.19 3.28
C ILE A 104 0.35 -24.95 3.55
N ASN A 105 1.29 -24.29 4.23
CA ASN A 105 2.53 -24.91 4.71
C ASN A 105 2.46 -25.02 6.24
N THR A 106 2.92 -26.14 6.78
CA THR A 106 2.90 -26.42 8.23
C THR A 106 4.32 -26.49 8.82
N ILE A 107 5.34 -26.46 7.99
CA ILE A 107 6.77 -26.59 8.39
C ILE A 107 7.55 -25.42 7.76
N PRO A 108 8.39 -24.68 8.53
CA PRO A 108 8.60 -24.80 9.99
C PRO A 108 7.44 -24.27 10.81
N GLU A 109 6.57 -23.41 10.23
CA GLU A 109 5.42 -22.80 10.88
C GLU A 109 4.22 -22.80 9.93
N LEU A 110 3.01 -22.81 10.49
CA LEU A 110 1.81 -22.73 9.70
C LEU A 110 1.74 -21.37 8.97
N THR A 111 1.57 -21.44 7.67
CA THR A 111 1.34 -20.26 6.82
C THR A 111 0.30 -20.54 5.75
N LEU A 112 -0.51 -19.55 5.44
CA LEU A 112 -1.43 -19.57 4.29
C LEU A 112 -0.92 -18.58 3.24
N THR A 113 -0.69 -19.03 2.03
CA THR A 113 -0.14 -18.21 0.95
C THR A 113 -1.01 -18.28 -0.30
N ASN A 114 -1.42 -17.12 -0.82
CA ASN A 114 -2.07 -17.01 -2.12
C ASN A 114 -1.22 -16.15 -3.05
N ARG A 115 -1.05 -16.62 -4.27
CA ARG A 115 -0.54 -15.78 -5.36
C ARG A 115 -1.69 -14.99 -5.95
N VAL A 116 -1.45 -13.70 -6.21
CA VAL A 116 -2.41 -12.79 -6.82
C VAL A 116 -1.82 -12.15 -8.08
N ALA A 117 -2.65 -11.89 -9.07
CA ALA A 117 -2.26 -11.14 -10.25
C ALA A 117 -3.44 -10.31 -10.77
N MET A 118 -3.18 -9.04 -11.10
CA MET A 118 -4.15 -8.18 -11.77
C MET A 118 -3.74 -7.93 -13.21
N LYS A 119 -4.71 -7.96 -14.12
CA LYS A 119 -4.49 -7.70 -15.55
C LYS A 119 -5.53 -6.74 -16.09
N ALA A 120 -5.11 -5.84 -16.97
CA ALA A 120 -5.99 -4.96 -17.71
C ALA A 120 -5.58 -4.96 -19.20
N ASN A 121 -6.57 -5.14 -20.11
CA ASN A 121 -6.31 -5.20 -21.55
C ASN A 121 -5.18 -6.19 -21.92
N GLY A 122 -5.15 -7.36 -21.29
CA GLY A 122 -4.14 -8.41 -21.52
C GLY A 122 -2.76 -8.13 -20.93
N LYS A 123 -2.54 -6.95 -20.29
CA LYS A 123 -1.26 -6.59 -19.65
C LYS A 123 -1.34 -6.81 -18.15
N THR A 124 -0.27 -7.34 -17.58
CA THR A 124 -0.13 -7.43 -16.12
C THR A 124 0.01 -6.02 -15.54
N ILE A 125 -0.86 -5.67 -14.60
CA ILE A 125 -0.82 -4.43 -13.82
C ILE A 125 0.06 -4.63 -12.59
N LEU A 126 -0.23 -5.67 -11.84
CA LEU A 126 0.57 -6.08 -10.68
C LEU A 126 0.53 -7.59 -10.50
N LEU A 127 1.48 -8.09 -9.74
CA LEU A 127 1.53 -9.48 -9.28
C LEU A 127 2.13 -9.53 -7.87
N GLY A 128 1.85 -10.59 -7.14
CA GLY A 128 2.40 -10.74 -5.81
C GLY A 128 1.80 -11.88 -5.02
N TYR A 129 1.97 -11.76 -3.71
CA TYR A 129 1.52 -12.74 -2.74
C TYR A 129 0.83 -12.06 -1.56
N LYS A 130 -0.21 -12.71 -1.05
CA LYS A 130 -0.75 -12.46 0.29
C LYS A 130 -0.45 -13.67 1.14
N LYS A 131 0.11 -13.43 2.34
CA LYS A 131 0.54 -14.50 3.24
C LYS A 131 0.14 -14.21 4.68
N GLU A 132 -0.42 -15.22 5.35
CA GLU A 132 -0.78 -15.15 6.77
C GLU A 132 0.27 -15.86 7.61
N THR A 133 0.71 -15.23 8.70
CA THR A 133 1.80 -15.73 9.56
C THR A 133 1.57 -15.35 11.03
N GLN A 134 2.28 -16.01 11.94
CA GLN A 134 2.27 -15.65 13.37
C GLN A 134 3.17 -14.44 13.69
N VAL A 135 4.21 -14.22 12.90
CA VAL A 135 5.17 -13.11 13.04
C VAL A 135 5.20 -12.26 11.77
N PRO A 136 5.58 -10.98 11.83
CA PRO A 136 5.67 -10.15 10.62
C PRO A 136 6.76 -10.68 9.68
N LEU A 137 6.53 -10.63 8.36
CA LEU A 137 7.54 -11.04 7.37
C LEU A 137 8.50 -9.91 7.02
N PHE A 138 8.05 -8.67 7.09
CA PHE A 138 8.84 -7.52 6.66
C PHE A 138 9.20 -6.66 7.85
N LEU A 139 10.45 -6.22 7.90
CA LEU A 139 11.01 -5.36 8.95
C LEU A 139 10.76 -5.93 10.38
N ALA A 140 10.84 -7.25 10.52
CA ALA A 140 10.56 -7.95 11.78
C ALA A 140 11.56 -7.58 12.88
N ASP A 141 12.83 -7.39 12.51
CA ASP A 141 13.95 -7.17 13.43
C ASP A 141 14.08 -5.69 13.88
N GLU A 142 13.23 -4.79 13.37
CA GLU A 142 13.28 -3.38 13.76
C GLU A 142 12.71 -3.18 15.16
N ASP A 143 13.57 -2.75 16.08
CA ASP A 143 13.20 -2.41 17.44
C ASP A 143 12.85 -0.92 17.56
N LEU A 144 11.56 -0.62 17.77
CA LEU A 144 11.05 0.72 17.99
C LEU A 144 10.87 1.07 19.48
N SER A 145 11.23 0.19 20.40
CA SER A 145 11.02 0.38 21.85
C SER A 145 11.83 1.55 22.43
N GLN A 146 12.91 1.95 21.74
CA GLN A 146 13.79 3.04 22.18
C GLN A 146 13.33 4.42 21.67
N LEU A 147 12.23 4.48 20.91
CA LEU A 147 11.71 5.76 20.44
C LEU A 147 11.15 6.59 21.61
N PRO A 148 11.30 7.92 21.55
CA PRO A 148 10.66 8.80 22.52
C PRO A 148 9.13 8.72 22.39
N ASP A 149 8.41 9.26 23.35
CA ASP A 149 6.96 9.39 23.29
C ASP A 149 6.55 10.26 22.08
N LEU A 150 6.12 9.60 21.00
CA LEU A 150 5.78 10.23 19.73
C LEU A 150 4.60 11.22 19.85
N SER A 151 3.74 11.05 20.87
CA SER A 151 2.59 11.94 21.11
C SER A 151 3.01 13.35 21.51
N LYS A 152 4.18 13.48 22.14
CA LYS A 152 4.76 14.74 22.61
C LYS A 152 5.55 15.49 21.57
N LEU A 153 5.90 14.85 20.45
CA LEU A 153 6.64 15.49 19.39
C LEU A 153 5.70 16.33 18.49
N PRO A 154 6.18 17.42 17.90
CA PRO A 154 5.44 18.11 16.86
C PRO A 154 5.16 17.19 15.66
N ASP A 155 4.02 17.40 14.97
CA ASP A 155 3.79 16.76 13.67
C ASP A 155 4.80 17.27 12.61
N LYS A 156 5.10 16.45 11.61
CA LYS A 156 6.02 16.77 10.50
C LYS A 156 7.44 17.12 10.97
N THR A 157 7.99 16.35 11.86
CA THR A 157 9.33 16.55 12.42
C THR A 157 10.19 15.31 12.31
N MET A 158 11.51 15.49 12.38
CA MET A 158 12.43 14.37 12.59
C MET A 158 12.39 13.91 14.04
N VAL A 159 12.29 12.60 14.26
CA VAL A 159 12.32 12.02 15.60
C VAL A 159 13.73 12.15 16.18
N PRO A 160 13.93 12.81 17.34
CA PRO A 160 15.25 13.03 17.92
C PRO A 160 16.06 11.74 18.11
N GLY A 161 17.34 11.77 17.75
CA GLY A 161 18.24 10.62 17.86
C GLY A 161 18.03 9.53 16.80
N THR A 162 17.17 9.76 15.82
CA THR A 162 16.87 8.80 14.74
C THR A 162 16.88 9.47 13.36
N ASN A 163 16.74 8.67 12.29
CA ASN A 163 16.50 9.16 10.93
C ASN A 163 15.04 9.01 10.48
N PHE A 164 14.11 8.85 11.42
CA PHE A 164 12.69 8.80 11.14
C PHE A 164 12.07 10.20 11.04
N PHE A 165 11.31 10.43 9.98
CA PHE A 165 10.36 11.51 9.86
C PHE A 165 9.02 11.07 10.43
N LEU A 166 8.44 11.86 11.32
CA LEU A 166 7.14 11.62 11.95
C LEU A 166 6.04 12.40 11.24
N LYS A 167 5.00 11.69 10.82
CA LYS A 167 3.71 12.27 10.42
C LYS A 167 2.59 11.70 11.27
N ARG A 168 1.71 12.56 11.79
CA ARG A 168 0.53 12.15 12.54
C ARG A 168 -0.70 12.13 11.65
N LYS A 169 -1.47 11.05 11.73
CA LYS A 169 -2.75 10.87 11.06
C LYS A 169 -3.80 10.41 12.07
N TRP A 170 -5.06 10.44 11.66
CA TRP A 170 -6.19 9.99 12.48
C TRP A 170 -6.99 8.94 11.73
N MET A 171 -7.41 7.91 12.44
CA MET A 171 -8.23 6.82 11.92
C MET A 171 -9.70 7.25 11.94
N LEU A 172 -10.15 7.93 10.89
CA LEU A 172 -11.52 8.48 10.79
C LEU A 172 -12.41 7.54 9.98
N ASN A 173 -13.52 7.05 10.59
CA ASN A 173 -14.48 6.16 9.92
C ASN A 173 -14.93 6.70 8.55
N GLY A 174 -15.20 8.02 8.44
CA GLY A 174 -15.60 8.64 7.18
C GLY A 174 -14.54 8.50 6.08
N ASN A 175 -13.26 8.67 6.43
CA ASN A 175 -12.16 8.49 5.48
C ASN A 175 -12.04 7.02 5.06
N VAL A 176 -12.16 6.08 6.03
CA VAL A 176 -12.11 4.64 5.73
C VAL A 176 -13.22 4.23 4.77
N LYS A 177 -14.46 4.64 5.04
CA LYS A 177 -15.61 4.35 4.18
C LYS A 177 -15.41 4.90 2.76
N ASN A 178 -14.93 6.13 2.66
CA ASN A 178 -14.60 6.75 1.38
C ASN A 178 -13.48 5.97 0.65
N PHE A 179 -12.44 5.55 1.38
CA PHE A 179 -11.34 4.78 0.79
C PHE A 179 -11.80 3.41 0.29
N LEU A 180 -12.65 2.71 1.06
CA LEU A 180 -13.27 1.44 0.64
C LEU A 180 -14.08 1.62 -0.64
N SER A 181 -15.01 2.60 -0.67
CA SER A 181 -15.81 2.89 -1.87
C SER A 181 -14.94 3.26 -3.07
N GLY A 182 -13.91 4.09 -2.86
CA GLY A 182 -12.92 4.40 -3.88
C GLY A 182 -12.13 3.19 -4.35
N SER A 183 -11.96 2.17 -3.53
CA SER A 183 -11.23 0.94 -3.82
C SER A 183 -12.11 -0.21 -4.31
N LEU A 184 -13.38 0.05 -4.64
CA LEU A 184 -14.38 -0.93 -5.08
C LEU A 184 -14.61 -2.06 -4.05
N ALA A 185 -14.48 -1.74 -2.77
CA ALA A 185 -14.79 -2.62 -1.65
C ALA A 185 -16.13 -2.20 -1.03
N GLU A 186 -16.96 -3.18 -0.65
CA GLU A 186 -18.26 -2.91 -0.04
C GLU A 186 -18.07 -2.45 1.40
N GLN A 187 -18.47 -1.22 1.71
CA GLN A 187 -18.25 -0.65 3.03
C GLN A 187 -19.11 -1.30 4.13
N SER A 188 -20.29 -1.81 3.78
CA SER A 188 -21.19 -2.50 4.71
C SER A 188 -20.59 -3.79 5.29
N ASP A 189 -19.59 -4.36 4.64
CA ASP A 189 -18.85 -5.51 5.13
C ASP A 189 -17.88 -5.16 6.27
N TYR A 190 -17.61 -3.88 6.47
CA TYR A 190 -16.70 -3.38 7.48
C TYR A 190 -17.39 -2.52 8.54
N PHE A 191 -18.47 -1.84 8.17
CA PHE A 191 -19.15 -0.89 9.05
C PHE A 191 -20.67 -1.13 9.08
N ASP A 192 -21.22 -1.28 10.27
CA ASP A 192 -22.65 -1.23 10.56
C ASP A 192 -22.84 -0.43 11.85
N GLU A 193 -23.29 0.82 11.73
CA GLU A 193 -23.47 1.71 12.87
C GLU A 193 -24.58 1.25 13.79
N LEU A 194 -25.61 0.60 13.24
CA LEU A 194 -26.75 0.11 14.03
C LEU A 194 -26.37 -1.12 14.85
N ALA A 195 -25.46 -1.95 14.32
CA ALA A 195 -24.91 -3.10 15.03
C ALA A 195 -23.63 -2.75 15.84
N HIS A 196 -23.20 -1.49 15.84
CA HIS A 196 -21.96 -1.03 16.46
C HIS A 196 -20.70 -1.75 15.91
N ILE A 197 -20.72 -2.13 14.65
CA ILE A 197 -19.59 -2.75 13.96
C ILE A 197 -18.76 -1.65 13.29
N ALA A 198 -17.47 -1.64 13.58
CA ALA A 198 -16.49 -0.77 12.94
C ALA A 198 -15.17 -1.53 12.81
N ASN A 199 -15.02 -2.26 11.70
CA ASN A 199 -13.81 -3.00 11.37
C ASN A 199 -13.00 -2.20 10.36
N TYR A 200 -11.72 -2.00 10.64
CA TYR A 200 -10.84 -1.28 9.72
C TYR A 200 -10.20 -2.26 8.73
N PRO A 201 -10.18 -1.93 7.41
CA PRO A 201 -9.43 -2.74 6.45
C PRO A 201 -7.92 -2.64 6.70
N GLU A 202 -7.21 -3.73 6.45
CA GLU A 202 -5.76 -3.86 6.70
C GLU A 202 -4.93 -2.80 5.96
N ILE A 203 -5.32 -2.47 4.73
CA ILE A 203 -4.56 -1.58 3.85
C ILE A 203 -4.85 -0.09 4.07
N PHE A 204 -6.00 0.28 4.63
CA PHE A 204 -6.29 1.71 4.82
C PHE A 204 -5.24 2.44 5.69
N PRO A 205 -4.87 1.98 6.91
CA PRO A 205 -3.83 2.65 7.68
C PRO A 205 -2.49 2.72 6.93
N CYS A 206 -2.18 1.69 6.15
CA CYS A 206 -0.98 1.64 5.30
C CYS A 206 -1.00 2.72 4.20
N SER A 207 -2.17 3.00 3.63
CA SER A 207 -2.34 4.00 2.56
C SER A 207 -1.98 5.42 3.00
N LEU A 208 -2.14 5.72 4.29
CA LEU A 208 -1.79 7.03 4.86
C LEU A 208 -0.28 7.33 4.81
N THR A 209 0.54 6.30 4.56
CA THR A 209 1.99 6.43 4.35
C THR A 209 2.32 7.26 3.11
N SER A 210 1.52 7.20 2.03
CA SER A 210 1.72 8.03 0.83
C SER A 210 1.74 9.51 1.17
N GLY A 211 0.78 9.99 1.97
CA GLY A 211 0.75 11.39 2.42
C GLY A 211 1.98 11.76 3.26
N ALA A 212 2.45 10.85 4.14
CA ALA A 212 3.64 11.09 4.95
C ALA A 212 4.91 11.21 4.09
N LEU A 213 5.07 10.35 3.07
CA LEU A 213 6.18 10.41 2.11
C LEU A 213 6.17 11.70 1.30
N LEU A 214 5.00 12.11 0.82
CA LEU A 214 4.85 13.34 0.04
C LEU A 214 5.17 14.59 0.88
N GLU A 215 4.71 14.64 2.13
CA GLU A 215 5.01 15.74 3.03
C GLU A 215 6.51 15.79 3.40
N LYS A 216 7.15 14.63 3.66
CA LYS A 216 8.60 14.57 3.85
C LYS A 216 9.34 15.11 2.63
N ALA A 217 8.98 14.62 1.43
CA ALA A 217 9.60 15.07 0.18
C ALA A 217 9.38 16.58 -0.07
N GLN A 218 8.20 17.11 0.29
CA GLN A 218 7.91 18.55 0.20
C GLN A 218 8.82 19.39 1.11
N LEU A 219 9.05 18.93 2.34
CA LEU A 219 9.97 19.59 3.26
C LEU A 219 11.43 19.54 2.78
N GLU A 220 11.78 18.53 2.00
CA GLU A 220 13.09 18.37 1.34
C GLU A 220 13.18 19.10 -0.01
N ASN A 221 12.16 19.93 -0.36
CA ASN A 221 12.07 20.67 -1.62
C ASN A 221 12.12 19.79 -2.87
N HIS A 222 11.57 18.58 -2.80
CA HIS A 222 11.50 17.66 -3.94
C HIS A 222 10.63 18.24 -5.07
N ASP A 223 11.13 18.20 -6.31
CA ASP A 223 10.37 18.66 -7.48
C ASP A 223 9.49 17.54 -8.04
N PHE A 224 8.24 17.48 -7.59
CA PHE A 224 7.25 16.48 -8.01
C PHE A 224 6.89 16.54 -9.50
N LYS A 225 7.20 17.62 -10.19
CA LYS A 225 6.86 17.80 -11.62
C LYS A 225 7.97 17.29 -12.53
N ARG A 226 9.23 17.56 -12.17
CA ARG A 226 10.41 17.21 -12.96
C ARG A 226 10.99 15.87 -12.57
N ASN A 227 10.91 15.51 -11.29
CA ASN A 227 11.49 14.29 -10.73
C ASN A 227 10.44 13.42 -10.01
N PRO A 228 9.28 13.14 -10.62
CA PRO A 228 8.26 12.32 -9.97
C PRO A 228 8.77 10.92 -9.74
N MET A 229 8.36 10.33 -8.60
CA MET A 229 8.70 8.96 -8.19
C MET A 229 7.50 8.04 -8.37
N VAL A 230 7.75 6.81 -8.80
CA VAL A 230 6.71 5.80 -9.03
C VAL A 230 6.99 4.58 -8.16
N TYR A 231 5.97 4.04 -7.51
CA TYR A 231 6.07 2.78 -6.78
C TYR A 231 6.36 1.61 -7.72
N THR A 232 7.32 0.78 -7.35
CA THR A 232 7.62 -0.48 -8.03
C THR A 232 7.24 -1.69 -7.19
N SER A 233 7.29 -1.58 -5.86
CA SER A 233 6.80 -2.64 -4.98
C SER A 233 6.35 -2.12 -3.62
N HIS A 234 5.42 -2.86 -3.03
CA HIS A 234 5.01 -2.77 -1.64
C HIS A 234 5.28 -4.10 -0.94
N GLU A 235 5.98 -4.06 0.18
CA GLU A 235 6.15 -5.16 1.13
C GLU A 235 5.54 -4.70 2.45
N ILE A 236 4.42 -5.30 2.85
CA ILE A 236 3.58 -4.83 3.96
C ILE A 236 3.35 -5.97 4.93
N SER A 237 3.53 -5.73 6.23
CA SER A 237 3.06 -6.61 7.33
C SER A 237 2.12 -5.82 8.22
N VAL A 238 0.88 -6.29 8.39
CA VAL A 238 -0.14 -5.66 9.26
C VAL A 238 -0.43 -6.57 10.43
N ASP A 239 -0.42 -6.00 11.63
CA ASP A 239 -0.82 -6.67 12.87
C ASP A 239 -2.35 -6.60 13.06
N ARG A 240 -3.05 -7.71 12.80
CA ARG A 240 -4.51 -7.77 12.93
C ARG A 240 -5.01 -7.57 14.36
N LEU A 241 -4.22 -7.99 15.36
CA LEU A 241 -4.59 -7.80 16.76
C LEU A 241 -4.63 -6.31 17.10
N SER A 242 -3.61 -5.56 16.71
CA SER A 242 -3.58 -4.10 16.87
C SER A 242 -4.63 -3.41 16.02
N LEU A 243 -4.87 -3.88 14.80
CA LEU A 243 -5.90 -3.34 13.90
C LEU A 243 -7.30 -3.45 14.50
N GLY A 244 -7.64 -4.60 15.09
CA GLY A 244 -8.94 -4.84 15.73
C GLY A 244 -9.19 -4.00 16.99
N GLN A 245 -8.19 -3.31 17.52
CA GLN A 245 -8.32 -2.42 18.66
C GLN A 245 -8.56 -0.95 18.30
N ILE A 246 -8.41 -0.61 17.01
CA ILE A 246 -8.55 0.77 16.53
C ILE A 246 -9.98 1.26 16.67
N LYS A 247 -10.10 2.50 17.13
CA LYS A 247 -11.35 3.23 17.24
C LYS A 247 -11.35 4.47 16.36
N ASN A 248 -12.55 4.99 16.11
CA ASN A 248 -12.70 6.25 15.40
C ASN A 248 -11.94 7.38 16.11
N ALA A 249 -11.18 8.15 15.32
CA ALA A 249 -10.33 9.25 15.78
C ALA A 249 -9.08 8.84 16.58
N ASP A 250 -8.73 7.55 16.64
CA ASP A 250 -7.44 7.14 17.17
C ASP A 250 -6.31 7.75 16.34
N LYS A 251 -5.25 8.16 17.04
CA LYS A 251 -4.06 8.70 16.39
C LYS A 251 -3.15 7.59 15.91
N LEU A 252 -2.63 7.79 14.72
CA LEU A 252 -1.62 6.96 14.08
C LEU A 252 -0.37 7.80 13.82
N HIS A 253 0.74 7.41 14.41
CA HIS A 253 2.05 7.98 14.17
C HIS A 253 2.72 7.20 13.03
N ILE A 254 2.92 7.84 11.89
CA ILE A 254 3.59 7.26 10.75
C ILE A 254 5.05 7.70 10.79
N LEU A 255 5.93 6.74 10.91
CA LEU A 255 7.38 6.92 10.87
C LEU A 255 7.88 6.55 9.47
N VAL A 256 8.71 7.40 8.88
CA VAL A 256 9.27 7.18 7.55
C VAL A 256 10.76 7.43 7.58
N ARG A 257 11.57 6.47 7.13
CA ARG A 257 12.99 6.69 6.83
C ARG A 257 13.33 6.23 5.43
N GLN A 258 14.21 6.97 4.77
CA GLN A 258 14.81 6.56 3.50
C GLN A 258 16.09 5.77 3.78
N LEU A 259 16.24 4.62 3.14
CA LEU A 259 17.50 3.91 3.14
C LEU A 259 18.48 4.54 2.14
N PRO A 260 19.80 4.27 2.29
CA PRO A 260 20.77 4.64 1.26
C PRO A 260 20.33 4.17 -0.12
N GLU A 261 20.51 5.01 -1.14
CA GLU A 261 20.15 4.66 -2.51
C GLU A 261 20.91 3.41 -2.95
N SER A 262 20.20 2.50 -3.59
CA SER A 262 20.76 1.26 -4.13
C SER A 262 20.52 1.19 -5.64
N THR A 263 21.36 0.46 -6.34
CA THR A 263 21.17 0.17 -7.76
C THR A 263 20.65 -1.25 -7.92
N ASP A 264 19.51 -1.40 -8.58
CA ASP A 264 18.98 -2.71 -8.94
C ASP A 264 19.49 -3.09 -10.34
N ASN A 265 20.30 -4.12 -10.41
CA ASN A 265 20.86 -4.65 -11.66
C ASN A 265 20.00 -5.79 -12.26
N THR A 266 18.86 -6.13 -11.66
CA THR A 266 18.04 -7.29 -12.06
C THR A 266 17.16 -7.01 -13.28
N LEU A 267 16.89 -5.74 -13.60
CA LEU A 267 16.05 -5.35 -14.74
C LEU A 267 16.91 -5.12 -16.01
N ASN A 268 17.10 -6.17 -16.81
CA ASN A 268 17.66 -6.10 -18.18
C ASN A 268 19.07 -5.48 -18.31
N ASN A 269 20.02 -5.77 -17.41
CA ASN A 269 21.38 -5.22 -17.43
C ASN A 269 21.48 -3.69 -17.38
N THR A 270 20.41 -2.99 -17.03
CA THR A 270 20.42 -1.54 -16.77
C THR A 270 20.39 -1.30 -15.27
N SER A 271 21.36 -0.55 -14.77
CA SER A 271 21.41 -0.12 -13.38
C SER A 271 20.30 0.93 -13.17
N ILE A 272 19.28 0.61 -12.38
CA ILE A 272 18.19 1.52 -12.04
C ILE A 272 18.39 2.02 -10.62
N MET A 273 18.34 3.35 -10.45
CA MET A 273 18.36 3.96 -9.13
C MET A 273 17.08 3.64 -8.38
N LEU A 274 17.21 2.89 -7.29
CA LEU A 274 16.11 2.49 -6.43
C LEU A 274 16.14 3.31 -5.13
N ARG A 275 15.03 3.93 -4.79
CA ARG A 275 14.81 4.55 -3.48
C ARG A 275 13.91 3.65 -2.64
N THR A 276 14.46 3.19 -1.53
CA THR A 276 13.75 2.35 -0.57
C THR A 276 13.39 3.16 0.65
N TYR A 277 12.13 3.05 1.06
CA TYR A 277 11.63 3.64 2.31
C TYR A 277 11.13 2.55 3.24
N GLU A 278 11.48 2.67 4.50
CA GLU A 278 10.92 1.87 5.59
C GLU A 278 9.95 2.73 6.37
N CYS A 279 8.74 2.22 6.56
CA CYS A 279 7.66 2.94 7.18
C CYS A 279 6.97 2.08 8.24
N PHE A 280 6.60 2.72 9.35
CA PHE A 280 5.92 2.07 10.46
C PHE A 280 4.71 2.89 10.87
N GLY A 281 3.61 2.21 11.13
CA GLY A 281 2.45 2.81 11.80
C GLY A 281 2.47 2.43 13.28
N VAL A 282 2.54 3.42 14.15
CA VAL A 282 2.62 3.24 15.61
C VAL A 282 1.39 3.87 16.25
N LEU A 283 0.68 3.11 17.08
CA LEU A 283 -0.49 3.57 17.82
C LEU A 283 -0.06 4.35 19.10
N GLU A 284 -0.98 5.06 19.73
CA GLU A 284 -0.70 5.82 20.95
C GLU A 284 -0.19 4.93 22.13
N ASN A 285 -0.59 3.67 22.17
CA ASN A 285 -0.09 2.66 23.11
C ASN A 285 1.28 2.07 22.72
N GLN A 286 1.96 2.65 21.75
CA GLN A 286 3.24 2.22 21.18
C GLN A 286 3.22 0.86 20.44
N ALA A 287 2.05 0.26 20.24
CA ALA A 287 1.94 -0.94 19.42
C ALA A 287 2.22 -0.61 17.93
N VAL A 288 3.00 -1.46 17.28
CA VAL A 288 3.29 -1.34 15.86
C VAL A 288 2.17 -1.99 15.06
N LEU A 289 1.32 -1.15 14.45
CA LEU A 289 0.17 -1.59 13.66
C LEU A 289 0.60 -2.18 12.31
N PHE A 290 1.54 -1.54 11.65
CA PHE A 290 2.07 -2.03 10.38
C PHE A 290 3.55 -1.72 10.19
N ARG A 291 4.18 -2.51 9.34
CA ARG A 291 5.53 -2.36 8.81
C ARG A 291 5.46 -2.39 7.30
N ILE A 292 6.11 -1.44 6.64
CA ILE A 292 6.08 -1.34 5.18
C ILE A 292 7.47 -1.02 4.67
N LYS A 293 7.89 -1.76 3.63
CA LYS A 293 9.01 -1.40 2.78
C LYS A 293 8.49 -1.03 1.40
N LEU A 294 8.77 0.20 0.98
CA LEU A 294 8.32 0.75 -0.30
C LEU A 294 9.52 0.98 -1.20
N ASN A 295 9.45 0.47 -2.41
CA ASN A 295 10.44 0.73 -3.43
C ASN A 295 9.88 1.67 -4.48
N LEU A 296 10.62 2.75 -4.76
CA LEU A 296 10.27 3.76 -5.74
C LEU A 296 11.43 3.96 -6.72
N VAL A 297 11.08 4.30 -7.95
CA VAL A 297 12.04 4.71 -8.96
C VAL A 297 11.67 6.07 -9.56
N PRO A 298 12.64 6.89 -9.97
CA PRO A 298 12.36 8.07 -10.77
C PRO A 298 11.65 7.69 -12.06
N LEU A 299 10.60 8.41 -12.44
CA LEU A 299 9.86 8.17 -13.67
C LEU A 299 10.76 8.17 -14.92
N GLN A 300 11.79 9.00 -14.92
CA GLN A 300 12.75 9.09 -16.02
C GLN A 300 13.49 7.77 -16.27
N GLU A 301 13.76 6.99 -15.22
CA GLU A 301 14.39 5.67 -15.36
C GLU A 301 13.45 4.67 -16.04
N ILE A 302 12.15 4.72 -15.75
CA ILE A 302 11.14 3.91 -16.44
C ILE A 302 11.08 4.29 -17.93
N ILE A 303 11.08 5.57 -18.26
CA ILE A 303 11.00 6.08 -19.63
C ILE A 303 12.23 5.63 -20.43
N LYS A 304 13.44 5.75 -19.87
CA LYS A 304 14.69 5.29 -20.52
C LYS A 304 14.60 3.80 -20.89
N ASN A 305 14.13 2.97 -19.97
CA ASN A 305 14.01 1.53 -20.19
C ASN A 305 12.95 1.16 -21.24
N LEU A 306 11.86 1.92 -21.33
CA LEU A 306 10.85 1.75 -22.37
C LEU A 306 11.40 2.12 -23.75
N SER A 307 12.19 3.20 -23.84
CA SER A 307 12.80 3.66 -25.09
C SER A 307 13.88 2.70 -25.60
N ALA A 308 14.68 2.10 -24.72
CA ALA A 308 15.69 1.12 -25.07
C ALA A 308 15.08 -0.16 -25.68
N LYS A 309 13.90 -0.58 -25.21
CA LYS A 309 13.19 -1.75 -25.78
C LYS A 309 12.64 -1.51 -27.17
N THR A 310 12.24 -0.27 -27.50
CA THR A 310 11.70 0.11 -28.82
C THR A 310 12.78 0.26 -29.89
N SER A 311 14.05 0.45 -29.50
CA SER A 311 15.17 0.58 -30.43
C SER A 311 15.83 -0.75 -30.82
N VAL A 312 15.42 -1.87 -30.20
CA VAL A 312 15.97 -3.22 -30.43
C VAL A 312 14.97 -4.13 -31.17
N SER A 313 13.76 -3.67 -31.39
CA SER A 313 12.71 -4.33 -32.18
C SER A 313 12.63 -3.71 -33.59
#